data_c331c7fbcdbd930525e63a1cae3b1942
#
_entry.id   c331c7fbcdbd930525e63a1cae3b1942
#
_cell.length_a   1.000
_cell.length_b   1.000
_cell.length_c   1.000
_cell.angle_alpha   90.00
_cell.angle_beta   90.00
_cell.angle_gamma   90.00
#
_symmetry.space_group_name_H-M   'P 1'
#
loop_
_entity.id
_entity.type
_entity.pdbx_description
1 polymer ?
#
loop_
_entity_poly.entity_id
_entity_poly.type
_entity_poly.pdbx_seq_one_letter_code
_entity_poly.pdbx_strand_id
1 'polypeptide(L)'
;MRKIILAVALVAATFSAKAWHINCDKAVLLAAAENYTPQTLQLVQRYVGEDLSKPAQYLQSLRKDGRLLESKDWHTLHLNADLKPVAADDKDAYVQIEKALDVLRNYKQHDDKSVRFALFTVMNLVIDMHHISNVAIEGVANSGTDFLFNSSKGTANGRPAKIFPFSWKELWTTRYVYQHAGYTPAMWANEINVMFADKKAQYSAGTLADWCHDIGQDTKKVHAVLEANGNSFLHATIQAQDRCI
;
A
#
# COMPACT_ATOMS: atom_id res chain seq x y z
N MET A 1 -7.74 18.58 -7.80
CA MET A 1 -6.77 17.49 -7.70
C MET A 1 -6.27 17.18 -6.30
N ARG A 2 -6.06 18.15 -5.38
CA ARG A 2 -5.83 17.83 -3.94
C ARG A 2 -6.82 16.79 -3.39
N LYS A 3 -8.10 16.84 -3.82
CA LYS A 3 -9.16 15.93 -3.37
C LYS A 3 -9.08 14.50 -3.95
N ILE A 4 -8.45 14.28 -5.13
CA ILE A 4 -8.23 12.93 -5.68
C ILE A 4 -7.13 12.22 -4.88
N ILE A 5 -6.04 12.92 -4.60
CA ILE A 5 -4.92 12.42 -3.81
C ILE A 5 -5.41 12.10 -2.40
N LEU A 6 -6.20 13.00 -1.81
CA LEU A 6 -6.82 12.83 -0.50
C LEU A 6 -7.70 11.57 -0.42
N ALA A 7 -8.48 11.26 -1.46
CA ALA A 7 -9.36 10.10 -1.42
C ALA A 7 -8.60 8.76 -1.55
N VAL A 8 -7.53 8.71 -2.35
CA VAL A 8 -6.67 7.50 -2.44
C VAL A 8 -5.91 7.28 -1.13
N ALA A 9 -5.41 8.34 -0.51
CA ALA A 9 -4.71 8.26 0.76
C ALA A 9 -5.62 7.90 1.94
N LEU A 10 -6.88 8.35 1.93
CA LEU A 10 -7.84 8.05 2.99
C LEU A 10 -7.98 6.54 3.24
N VAL A 11 -7.97 5.77 2.17
CA VAL A 11 -8.14 4.32 2.23
C VAL A 11 -6.81 3.63 2.51
N ALA A 12 -5.71 4.16 2.00
CA ALA A 12 -4.39 3.58 2.20
C ALA A 12 -3.92 3.67 3.67
N ALA A 13 -4.23 4.77 4.38
CA ALA A 13 -3.85 4.95 5.78
C ALA A 13 -4.46 3.93 6.75
N THR A 14 -5.56 3.27 6.36
CA THR A 14 -6.24 2.28 7.20
C THR A 14 -5.66 0.87 7.11
N PHE A 15 -4.73 0.62 6.19
CA PHE A 15 -4.18 -0.72 5.90
C PHE A 15 -2.69 -0.87 6.22
N SER A 16 -2.19 -0.13 7.18
CA SER A 16 -0.77 -0.12 7.55
C SER A 16 -0.13 -1.47 7.88
N ALA A 17 -0.85 -2.57 7.74
CA ALA A 17 -0.33 -3.91 7.97
C ALA A 17 -0.73 -4.97 6.94
N LYS A 18 -1.39 -4.61 5.83
CA LYS A 18 -1.90 -5.61 4.88
C LYS A 18 -1.25 -5.44 3.52
N ALA A 19 -0.42 -6.39 3.19
CA ALA A 19 0.17 -6.51 1.87
C ALA A 19 -0.88 -6.82 0.81
N TRP A 20 -0.61 -6.38 -0.34
CA TRP A 20 -1.58 -6.13 -1.36
C TRP A 20 -1.62 -7.28 -2.37
N HIS A 21 -2.57 -8.18 -2.20
CA HIS A 21 -3.07 -8.98 -3.31
C HIS A 21 -3.82 -8.05 -4.27
N ILE A 22 -3.87 -8.35 -5.57
CA ILE A 22 -4.59 -7.51 -6.55
C ILE A 22 -6.01 -7.15 -6.13
N ASN A 23 -6.69 -8.04 -5.39
CA ASN A 23 -8.03 -7.77 -4.89
C ASN A 23 -8.02 -6.72 -3.76
N CYS A 24 -6.96 -6.64 -2.98
CA CYS A 24 -6.79 -5.59 -1.97
C CYS A 24 -6.54 -4.24 -2.64
N ASP A 25 -5.63 -4.16 -3.63
CA ASP A 25 -5.41 -2.95 -4.41
C ASP A 25 -6.71 -2.45 -5.03
N LYS A 26 -7.48 -3.37 -5.63
CA LYS A 26 -8.80 -3.04 -6.19
C LYS A 26 -9.77 -2.54 -5.12
N ALA A 27 -9.81 -3.17 -3.95
CA ALA A 27 -10.68 -2.75 -2.85
C ALA A 27 -10.34 -1.34 -2.38
N VAL A 28 -9.05 -1.01 -2.22
CA VAL A 28 -8.59 0.33 -1.84
C VAL A 28 -9.02 1.37 -2.87
N LEU A 29 -8.84 1.08 -4.16
CA LEU A 29 -9.24 1.99 -5.24
C LEU A 29 -10.76 2.22 -5.28
N LEU A 30 -11.55 1.17 -5.08
CA LEU A 30 -13.01 1.26 -5.03
C LEU A 30 -13.47 2.04 -3.80
N ALA A 31 -12.91 1.76 -2.62
CA ALA A 31 -13.23 2.49 -1.41
C ALA A 31 -12.87 3.98 -1.52
N ALA A 32 -11.73 4.31 -2.16
CA ALA A 32 -11.37 5.68 -2.46
C ALA A 32 -12.38 6.35 -3.42
N ALA A 33 -12.84 5.62 -4.43
CA ALA A 33 -13.77 6.13 -5.43
C ALA A 33 -15.12 6.51 -4.84
N GLU A 34 -15.63 5.78 -3.85
CA GLU A 34 -16.86 6.11 -3.11
C GLU A 34 -16.76 7.44 -2.33
N ASN A 35 -15.55 7.92 -2.12
CA ASN A 35 -15.26 9.16 -1.42
C ASN A 35 -14.95 10.34 -2.36
N TYR A 36 -15.01 10.16 -3.67
CA TYR A 36 -14.80 11.24 -4.63
C TYR A 36 -15.99 12.21 -4.65
N THR A 37 -15.69 13.50 -4.82
CA THR A 37 -16.74 14.44 -5.20
C THR A 37 -17.23 14.09 -6.64
N PRO A 38 -18.46 14.46 -7.02
CA PRO A 38 -18.94 14.24 -8.40
C PRO A 38 -17.97 14.75 -9.47
N GLN A 39 -17.38 15.93 -9.26
CA GLN A 39 -16.42 16.53 -10.19
C GLN A 39 -15.13 15.71 -10.25
N THR A 40 -14.64 15.22 -9.10
CA THR A 40 -13.46 14.36 -9.03
C THR A 40 -13.72 13.03 -9.71
N LEU A 41 -14.87 12.41 -9.46
CA LEU A 41 -15.28 11.16 -10.08
C LEU A 41 -15.30 11.28 -11.62
N GLN A 42 -15.95 12.31 -12.12
CA GLN A 42 -16.01 12.57 -13.58
C GLN A 42 -14.61 12.74 -14.18
N LEU A 43 -13.73 13.48 -13.51
CA LEU A 43 -12.36 13.69 -13.96
C LEU A 43 -11.55 12.39 -13.95
N VAL A 44 -11.66 11.58 -12.89
CA VAL A 44 -10.97 10.28 -12.80
C VAL A 44 -11.49 9.32 -13.86
N GLN A 45 -12.80 9.23 -14.05
CA GLN A 45 -13.43 8.38 -15.08
C GLN A 45 -12.97 8.72 -16.50
N ARG A 46 -12.72 9.99 -16.79
CA ARG A 46 -12.15 10.40 -18.09
C ARG A 46 -10.85 9.67 -18.43
N TYR A 47 -9.98 9.45 -17.42
CA TYR A 47 -8.65 8.86 -17.62
C TYR A 47 -8.60 7.37 -17.31
N VAL A 48 -9.38 6.90 -16.35
CA VAL A 48 -9.40 5.49 -15.91
C VAL A 48 -10.43 4.67 -16.70
N GLY A 49 -11.56 5.27 -17.04
CA GLY A 49 -12.75 4.61 -17.57
C GLY A 49 -13.74 4.29 -16.44
N GLU A 50 -14.73 3.45 -16.74
CA GLU A 50 -15.80 3.10 -15.79
C GLU A 50 -15.30 2.20 -14.65
N ASP A 51 -14.38 1.28 -14.95
CA ASP A 51 -13.77 0.41 -13.95
C ASP A 51 -12.67 1.17 -13.19
N LEU A 52 -13.03 1.75 -12.05
CA LEU A 52 -12.14 2.53 -11.19
C LEU A 52 -11.09 1.67 -10.46
N SER A 53 -11.20 0.35 -10.50
CA SER A 53 -10.20 -0.58 -9.99
C SER A 53 -9.08 -0.90 -11.01
N LYS A 54 -9.23 -0.46 -12.27
CA LYS A 54 -8.30 -0.73 -13.37
C LYS A 54 -6.84 -0.30 -13.10
N PRO A 55 -6.55 0.76 -12.34
CA PRO A 55 -5.18 1.10 -11.99
C PRO A 55 -4.45 0.09 -11.10
N ALA A 56 -5.19 -0.86 -10.47
CA ALA A 56 -4.57 -1.85 -9.60
C ALA A 56 -3.44 -2.59 -10.32
N GLN A 57 -2.25 -2.58 -9.69
CA GLN A 57 -1.04 -3.21 -10.23
C GLN A 57 -0.62 -2.73 -11.65
N TYR A 58 -0.99 -1.52 -12.02
CA TYR A 58 -0.67 -0.99 -13.36
C TYR A 58 0.83 -1.00 -13.68
N LEU A 59 1.67 -0.51 -12.76
CA LEU A 59 3.13 -0.50 -12.94
C LEU A 59 3.69 -1.93 -13.09
N GLN A 60 3.15 -2.89 -12.32
CA GLN A 60 3.54 -4.28 -12.45
C GLN A 60 3.15 -4.87 -13.82
N SER A 61 1.99 -4.50 -14.36
CA SER A 61 1.56 -4.94 -15.68
C SER A 61 2.49 -4.42 -16.77
N LEU A 62 2.90 -3.15 -16.69
CA LEU A 62 3.86 -2.58 -17.64
C LEU A 62 5.20 -3.33 -17.62
N ARG A 63 5.69 -3.70 -16.43
CA ARG A 63 6.93 -4.48 -16.31
C ARG A 63 6.81 -5.88 -16.91
N LYS A 64 5.68 -6.56 -16.70
CA LYS A 64 5.40 -7.87 -17.32
C LYS A 64 5.42 -7.82 -18.84
N ASP A 65 5.01 -6.67 -19.40
CA ASP A 65 5.04 -6.42 -20.85
C ASP A 65 6.42 -5.95 -21.35
N GLY A 66 7.46 -5.97 -20.51
CA GLY A 66 8.81 -5.51 -20.84
C GLY A 66 8.94 -3.98 -20.95
N ARG A 67 7.93 -3.24 -20.48
CA ARG A 67 7.93 -1.77 -20.47
C ARG A 67 8.19 -1.26 -19.06
N LEU A 68 8.81 -0.08 -18.94
CA LEU A 68 9.02 0.61 -17.66
C LEU A 68 9.69 -0.30 -16.60
N LEU A 69 10.75 -1.01 -17.01
CA LEU A 69 11.44 -1.99 -16.12
C LEU A 69 12.03 -1.32 -14.88
N GLU A 70 12.44 -0.06 -15.00
CA GLU A 70 12.96 0.77 -13.90
C GLU A 70 11.95 1.00 -12.78
N SER A 71 10.66 0.91 -13.06
CA SER A 71 9.61 1.08 -12.05
C SER A 71 9.63 0.01 -10.96
N LYS A 72 10.43 -1.06 -11.10
CA LYS A 72 10.63 -2.06 -10.03
C LYS A 72 11.25 -1.43 -8.77
N ASP A 73 12.06 -0.39 -8.96
CA ASP A 73 12.78 0.28 -7.89
C ASP A 73 11.98 1.44 -7.25
N TRP A 74 10.78 1.78 -7.79
CA TRP A 74 9.96 2.91 -7.34
C TRP A 74 9.07 2.62 -6.11
N HIS A 75 9.04 1.37 -5.64
CA HIS A 75 8.07 0.94 -4.63
C HIS A 75 8.55 1.14 -3.19
N THR A 76 9.82 1.49 -2.98
CA THR A 76 10.37 1.70 -1.65
C THR A 76 10.32 3.17 -1.26
N LEU A 77 9.76 3.44 -0.09
CA LEU A 77 9.79 4.73 0.58
C LEU A 77 10.98 4.75 1.54
N HIS A 78 11.90 5.70 1.36
CA HIS A 78 13.02 5.89 2.28
C HIS A 78 12.75 7.05 3.23
N LEU A 79 12.90 6.78 4.53
CA LEU A 79 12.72 7.75 5.61
C LEU A 79 14.00 7.87 6.42
N ASN A 80 14.33 9.09 6.85
CA ASN A 80 15.39 9.30 7.83
C ASN A 80 14.94 8.90 9.25
N ALA A 81 15.83 9.05 10.25
CA ALA A 81 15.52 8.72 11.64
C ALA A 81 14.33 9.50 12.22
N ASP A 82 14.08 10.72 11.72
CA ASP A 82 12.93 11.58 12.07
C ASP A 82 11.66 11.26 11.29
N LEU A 83 11.65 10.19 10.50
CA LEU A 83 10.56 9.75 9.63
C LEU A 83 10.19 10.75 8.52
N LYS A 84 11.15 11.58 8.10
CA LYS A 84 10.97 12.47 6.95
C LYS A 84 11.42 11.75 5.68
N PRO A 85 10.68 11.93 4.56
CA PRO A 85 11.10 11.37 3.29
C PRO A 85 12.52 11.83 2.91
N VAL A 86 13.34 10.87 2.51
CA VAL A 86 14.67 11.14 1.96
C VAL A 86 14.56 10.93 0.45
N ALA A 87 14.65 12.02 -0.30
CA ALA A 87 14.70 11.96 -1.77
C ALA A 87 16.11 11.48 -2.18
N ALA A 88 16.39 10.19 -1.92
CA ALA A 88 17.74 9.62 -2.12
C ALA A 88 18.12 9.57 -3.60
N ASP A 89 17.16 9.23 -4.46
CA ASP A 89 17.34 9.22 -5.91
C ASP A 89 15.98 9.24 -6.65
N ASP A 90 16.04 9.22 -7.97
CA ASP A 90 14.87 9.17 -8.85
C ASP A 90 14.07 7.86 -8.77
N LYS A 91 14.47 6.91 -7.93
CA LYS A 91 13.84 5.60 -7.77
C LYS A 91 12.98 5.49 -6.51
N ASP A 92 13.03 6.50 -5.65
CA ASP A 92 12.23 6.53 -4.43
C ASP A 92 10.73 6.72 -4.70
N ALA A 93 9.88 6.02 -3.96
CA ALA A 93 8.43 6.11 -4.08
C ALA A 93 7.93 7.55 -3.89
N TYR A 94 8.46 8.27 -2.88
CA TYR A 94 8.09 9.66 -2.61
C TYR A 94 8.39 10.56 -3.81
N VAL A 95 9.59 10.42 -4.38
CA VAL A 95 10.03 11.23 -5.54
C VAL A 95 9.13 10.97 -6.76
N GLN A 96 8.81 9.71 -7.04
CA GLN A 96 7.95 9.36 -8.16
C GLN A 96 6.50 9.82 -7.97
N ILE A 97 5.99 9.76 -6.74
CA ILE A 97 4.67 10.31 -6.41
C ILE A 97 4.67 11.82 -6.62
N GLU A 98 5.66 12.57 -6.12
CA GLU A 98 5.71 14.04 -6.31
C GLU A 98 5.81 14.43 -7.78
N LYS A 99 6.64 13.74 -8.60
CA LYS A 99 6.68 13.95 -10.05
C LYS A 99 5.33 13.74 -10.72
N ALA A 100 4.65 12.66 -10.36
CA ALA A 100 3.33 12.37 -10.89
C ALA A 100 2.28 13.39 -10.44
N LEU A 101 2.35 13.84 -9.18
CA LEU A 101 1.50 14.89 -8.63
C LEU A 101 1.69 16.22 -9.35
N ASP A 102 2.91 16.56 -9.76
CA ASP A 102 3.18 17.79 -10.51
C ASP A 102 2.47 17.76 -11.87
N VAL A 103 2.54 16.66 -12.60
CA VAL A 103 1.76 16.45 -13.82
C VAL A 103 0.25 16.61 -13.57
N LEU A 104 -0.25 16.02 -12.46
CA LEU A 104 -1.67 16.10 -12.13
C LEU A 104 -2.12 17.50 -11.68
N ARG A 105 -1.26 18.26 -11.00
CA ARG A 105 -1.53 19.67 -10.65
C ARG A 105 -1.69 20.53 -11.91
N ASN A 106 -0.93 20.21 -12.94
CA ASN A 106 -0.87 20.93 -14.22
C ASN A 106 -1.55 20.16 -15.37
N TYR A 107 -2.51 19.28 -15.09
CA TYR A 107 -3.04 18.29 -16.04
C TYR A 107 -3.56 18.90 -17.35
N LYS A 108 -4.03 20.15 -17.35
CA LYS A 108 -4.50 20.84 -18.55
C LYS A 108 -3.37 21.21 -19.54
N GLN A 109 -2.13 21.18 -19.09
CA GLN A 109 -0.94 21.47 -19.88
C GLN A 109 -0.27 20.20 -20.43
N HIS A 110 -0.80 19.02 -20.09
CA HIS A 110 -0.27 17.72 -20.48
C HIS A 110 -1.26 16.97 -21.36
N ASP A 111 -0.75 16.09 -22.20
CA ASP A 111 -1.59 15.19 -22.99
C ASP A 111 -2.27 14.12 -22.10
N ASP A 112 -3.40 13.58 -22.59
CA ASP A 112 -4.21 12.61 -21.84
C ASP A 112 -3.43 11.34 -21.45
N LYS A 113 -2.42 10.94 -22.23
CA LYS A 113 -1.58 9.78 -21.94
C LYS A 113 -0.68 10.05 -20.74
N SER A 114 -0.05 11.21 -20.71
CA SER A 114 0.80 11.65 -19.59
C SER A 114 -0.01 11.80 -18.30
N VAL A 115 -1.20 12.41 -18.38
CA VAL A 115 -2.10 12.55 -17.22
C VAL A 115 -2.56 11.19 -16.72
N ARG A 116 -2.95 10.29 -17.61
CA ARG A 116 -3.34 8.90 -17.24
C ARG A 116 -2.19 8.18 -16.57
N PHE A 117 -0.98 8.25 -17.12
CA PHE A 117 0.19 7.61 -16.56
C PHE A 117 0.48 8.14 -15.15
N ALA A 118 0.47 9.45 -14.96
CA ALA A 118 0.68 10.08 -13.67
C ALA A 118 -0.39 9.68 -12.64
N LEU A 119 -1.67 9.66 -13.04
CA LEU A 119 -2.77 9.25 -12.18
C LEU A 119 -2.60 7.79 -11.72
N PHE A 120 -2.30 6.88 -12.65
CA PHE A 120 -2.10 5.47 -12.33
C PHE A 120 -0.86 5.24 -11.47
N THR A 121 0.21 6.01 -11.71
CA THR A 121 1.43 5.97 -10.90
C THR A 121 1.14 6.38 -9.46
N VAL A 122 0.45 7.51 -9.24
CA VAL A 122 0.05 7.93 -7.88
C VAL A 122 -0.80 6.87 -7.21
N MET A 123 -1.82 6.34 -7.90
CA MET A 123 -2.70 5.32 -7.34
C MET A 123 -1.95 4.05 -6.92
N ASN A 124 -0.97 3.60 -7.72
CA ASN A 124 -0.17 2.42 -7.37
C ASN A 124 0.81 2.70 -6.23
N LEU A 125 1.60 3.77 -6.35
CA LEU A 125 2.69 4.01 -5.39
C LEU A 125 2.17 4.45 -4.03
N VAL A 126 1.04 5.18 -3.95
CA VAL A 126 0.41 5.50 -2.66
C VAL A 126 -0.08 4.23 -1.96
N ILE A 127 -0.64 3.28 -2.70
CA ILE A 127 -0.99 1.97 -2.15
C ILE A 127 0.27 1.25 -1.65
N ASP A 128 1.31 1.16 -2.48
CA ASP A 128 2.53 0.43 -2.16
C ASP A 128 3.33 1.03 -0.99
N MET A 129 3.37 2.36 -0.86
CA MET A 129 4.09 3.00 0.26
C MET A 129 3.46 2.71 1.62
N HIS A 130 2.19 2.33 1.68
CA HIS A 130 1.53 1.91 2.91
C HIS A 130 1.80 0.44 3.27
N HIS A 131 2.59 -0.26 2.47
CA HIS A 131 3.06 -1.59 2.79
C HIS A 131 4.35 -1.49 3.60
N ILE A 132 4.34 -1.93 4.85
CA ILE A 132 5.47 -1.80 5.77
C ILE A 132 6.77 -2.42 5.27
N SER A 133 6.72 -3.47 4.43
CA SER A 133 7.94 -4.04 3.81
C SER A 133 8.52 -3.14 2.71
N ASN A 134 7.79 -2.11 2.30
CA ASN A 134 8.26 -1.13 1.32
C ASN A 134 8.74 0.17 1.99
N VAL A 135 8.81 0.23 3.32
CA VAL A 135 9.25 1.41 4.06
C VAL A 135 10.60 1.16 4.71
N ALA A 136 11.64 1.75 4.14
CA ALA A 136 13.01 1.71 4.66
C ALA A 136 13.24 2.91 5.58
N ILE A 137 13.61 2.67 6.84
CA ILE A 137 13.85 3.71 7.84
C ILE A 137 15.29 3.66 8.30
N GLU A 138 15.97 4.80 8.26
CA GLU A 138 17.34 4.94 8.76
C GLU A 138 17.43 4.51 10.24
N GLY A 139 18.38 3.63 10.53
CA GLY A 139 18.59 3.11 11.90
C GLY A 139 17.62 2.01 12.34
N VAL A 140 16.63 1.64 11.52
CA VAL A 140 15.75 0.49 11.78
C VAL A 140 16.20 -0.69 10.93
N ALA A 141 16.81 -1.67 11.56
CA ALA A 141 17.32 -2.86 10.90
C ALA A 141 16.20 -3.59 10.14
N ASN A 142 16.52 -4.01 8.92
CA ASN A 142 15.61 -4.75 8.05
C ASN A 142 14.31 -4.02 7.63
N SER A 143 14.12 -2.75 7.96
CA SER A 143 13.01 -2.00 7.36
C SER A 143 13.19 -1.92 5.84
N GLY A 144 12.07 -1.94 5.11
CA GLY A 144 12.09 -1.96 3.63
C GLY A 144 12.50 -3.30 3.02
N THR A 145 12.59 -4.36 3.79
CA THR A 145 12.94 -5.70 3.31
C THR A 145 11.81 -6.70 3.50
N ASP A 146 11.74 -7.68 2.61
CA ASP A 146 10.80 -8.79 2.71
C ASP A 146 11.39 -9.90 3.60
N PHE A 147 10.92 -9.98 4.83
CA PHE A 147 11.43 -10.94 5.80
C PHE A 147 10.95 -12.35 5.52
N LEU A 148 11.83 -13.32 5.81
CA LEU A 148 11.45 -14.71 5.91
C LEU A 148 11.13 -15.07 7.36
N PHE A 149 9.94 -15.61 7.58
CA PHE A 149 9.57 -16.18 8.86
C PHE A 149 10.08 -17.60 8.99
N ASN A 150 10.73 -17.90 10.11
CA ASN A 150 11.02 -19.27 10.47
C ASN A 150 9.71 -19.95 10.90
N SER A 151 9.29 -20.95 10.14
CA SER A 151 8.16 -21.76 10.52
C SER A 151 8.46 -22.53 11.81
N SER A 152 7.65 -22.36 12.85
CA SER A 152 7.64 -23.31 13.96
C SER A 152 7.18 -24.68 13.43
N LYS A 153 7.79 -25.74 13.89
CA LYS A 153 7.36 -27.12 13.61
C LYS A 153 5.94 -27.30 14.14
N GLY A 154 4.97 -27.23 13.25
CA GLY A 154 3.58 -27.52 13.59
C GLY A 154 3.23 -28.95 13.30
N THR A 155 2.22 -29.48 13.97
CA THR A 155 1.59 -30.76 13.62
C THR A 155 0.25 -30.51 12.97
N ALA A 156 0.03 -31.05 11.77
CA ALA A 156 -1.27 -31.08 11.13
C ALA A 156 -1.76 -32.54 11.13
N ASN A 157 -2.92 -32.79 11.71
CA ASN A 157 -3.50 -34.15 11.81
C ASN A 157 -2.56 -35.19 12.46
N GLY A 158 -1.84 -34.79 13.53
CA GLY A 158 -0.93 -35.67 14.25
C GLY A 158 0.38 -36.01 13.53
N ARG A 159 0.65 -35.42 12.36
CA ARG A 159 1.88 -35.59 11.59
C ARG A 159 2.69 -34.29 11.58
N PRO A 160 4.05 -34.36 11.58
CA PRO A 160 4.86 -33.18 11.38
C PRO A 160 4.46 -32.48 10.08
N ALA A 161 3.93 -31.26 10.18
CA ALA A 161 3.68 -30.45 9.00
C ALA A 161 5.00 -29.87 8.50
N LYS A 162 5.35 -30.13 7.23
CA LYS A 162 6.37 -29.34 6.55
C LYS A 162 5.81 -27.94 6.31
N ILE A 163 6.15 -27.01 7.19
CA ILE A 163 5.82 -25.62 7.00
C ILE A 163 7.02 -24.99 6.26
N PHE A 164 6.80 -24.59 5.02
CA PHE A 164 7.83 -23.89 4.26
C PHE A 164 7.98 -22.47 4.82
N PRO A 165 9.21 -21.95 4.94
CA PRO A 165 9.38 -20.54 5.24
C PRO A 165 8.65 -19.72 4.18
N PHE A 166 7.99 -18.66 4.60
CA PHE A 166 7.34 -17.71 3.72
C PHE A 166 7.70 -16.29 4.13
N SER A 167 7.63 -15.39 3.17
CA SER A 167 8.00 -14.01 3.40
C SER A 167 6.88 -13.23 4.07
N TRP A 168 7.25 -12.12 4.71
CA TRP A 168 6.29 -11.14 5.23
C TRP A 168 5.33 -10.69 4.13
N LYS A 169 5.85 -10.41 2.96
CA LYS A 169 5.05 -10.03 1.80
C LYS A 169 4.08 -11.15 1.40
N GLU A 170 4.53 -12.41 1.37
CA GLU A 170 3.66 -13.55 1.05
C GLU A 170 2.55 -13.74 2.08
N LEU A 171 2.82 -13.50 3.36
CA LEU A 171 1.80 -13.56 4.41
C LEU A 171 0.61 -12.67 4.04
N TRP A 172 0.89 -11.43 3.70
CA TRP A 172 -0.15 -10.43 3.47
C TRP A 172 -0.73 -10.48 2.05
N THR A 173 0.10 -10.76 1.03
CA THR A 173 -0.37 -10.79 -0.36
C THR A 173 -1.13 -12.05 -0.71
N THR A 174 -0.87 -13.15 -0.01
CA THR A 174 -1.39 -14.45 -0.41
C THR A 174 -2.16 -15.11 0.72
N ARG A 175 -1.51 -15.36 1.86
CA ARG A 175 -2.08 -16.21 2.91
C ARG A 175 -3.24 -15.57 3.64
N TYR A 176 -3.13 -14.30 3.99
CA TYR A 176 -4.22 -13.57 4.64
C TYR A 176 -5.45 -13.47 3.74
N VAL A 177 -5.25 -13.21 2.46
CA VAL A 177 -6.35 -13.10 1.49
C VAL A 177 -7.08 -14.43 1.30
N TYR A 178 -6.36 -15.56 1.32
CA TYR A 178 -7.00 -16.88 1.25
C TYR A 178 -7.85 -17.22 2.47
N GLN A 179 -7.55 -16.67 3.64
CA GLN A 179 -8.40 -16.84 4.83
C GLN A 179 -9.75 -16.13 4.70
N HIS A 180 -9.82 -15.12 3.83
CA HIS A 180 -11.03 -14.37 3.51
C HIS A 180 -11.57 -14.73 2.12
N ALA A 181 -11.39 -15.99 1.72
CA ALA A 181 -11.92 -16.51 0.46
C ALA A 181 -13.43 -16.29 0.38
N GLY A 182 -13.87 -15.68 -0.73
CA GLY A 182 -15.27 -15.31 -0.94
C GLY A 182 -15.55 -13.80 -0.87
N TYR A 183 -14.64 -13.00 -0.29
CA TYR A 183 -14.77 -11.55 -0.34
C TYR A 183 -14.35 -11.02 -1.71
N THR A 184 -15.25 -10.25 -2.33
CA THR A 184 -14.93 -9.48 -3.55
C THR A 184 -14.26 -8.17 -3.19
N PRO A 185 -13.52 -7.52 -4.12
CA PRO A 185 -12.98 -6.18 -3.89
C PRO A 185 -14.04 -5.15 -3.47
N ALA A 186 -15.26 -5.25 -4.02
CA ALA A 186 -16.36 -4.35 -3.67
C ALA A 186 -16.86 -4.59 -2.23
N MET A 187 -16.92 -5.83 -1.77
CA MET A 187 -17.29 -6.13 -0.38
C MET A 187 -16.26 -5.56 0.59
N TRP A 188 -14.98 -5.72 0.30
CA TRP A 188 -13.92 -5.13 1.13
C TRP A 188 -13.95 -3.61 1.11
N ALA A 189 -14.19 -2.99 -0.07
CA ALA A 189 -14.31 -1.54 -0.18
C ALA A 189 -15.42 -1.00 0.73
N ASN A 190 -16.58 -1.66 0.72
CA ASN A 190 -17.70 -1.29 1.59
C ASN A 190 -17.35 -1.44 3.08
N GLU A 191 -16.73 -2.56 3.49
CA GLU A 191 -16.30 -2.76 4.88
C GLU A 191 -15.31 -1.69 5.34
N ILE A 192 -14.35 -1.34 4.50
CA ILE A 192 -13.38 -0.26 4.76
C ILE A 192 -14.13 1.05 5.05
N ASN A 193 -15.04 1.43 4.16
CA ASN A 193 -15.77 2.69 4.28
C ASN A 193 -16.68 2.73 5.51
N VAL A 194 -17.27 1.60 5.89
CA VAL A 194 -18.07 1.48 7.11
C VAL A 194 -17.18 1.53 8.36
N MET A 195 -16.11 0.74 8.39
CA MET A 195 -15.22 0.62 9.56
C MET A 195 -14.53 1.94 9.93
N PHE A 196 -14.22 2.75 8.93
CA PHE A 196 -13.45 3.98 9.11
C PHE A 196 -14.24 5.27 8.82
N ALA A 197 -15.57 5.18 8.80
CA ALA A 197 -16.44 6.32 8.50
C ALA A 197 -16.19 7.52 9.43
N ASP A 198 -15.99 7.27 10.72
CA ASP A 198 -15.71 8.25 11.76
C ASP A 198 -14.30 8.86 11.69
N LYS A 199 -13.35 8.15 11.09
CA LYS A 199 -11.95 8.55 10.97
C LYS A 199 -11.60 9.20 9.62
N LYS A 200 -12.56 9.27 8.73
CA LYS A 200 -12.38 9.77 7.36
C LYS A 200 -11.73 11.15 7.30
N ALA A 201 -12.19 12.08 8.13
CA ALA A 201 -11.63 13.43 8.18
C ALA A 201 -10.18 13.43 8.68
N GLN A 202 -9.85 12.60 9.66
CA GLN A 202 -8.50 12.44 10.19
C GLN A 202 -7.55 11.89 9.13
N TYR A 203 -7.91 10.81 8.47
CA TYR A 203 -7.06 10.14 7.48
C TYR A 203 -6.92 10.91 6.16
N SER A 204 -7.87 11.81 5.86
CA SER A 204 -7.77 12.67 4.68
C SER A 204 -7.02 13.98 4.93
N ALA A 205 -6.60 14.24 6.15
CA ALA A 205 -5.83 15.42 6.50
C ALA A 205 -4.34 15.25 6.16
N GLY A 206 -3.63 16.38 6.13
CA GLY A 206 -2.18 16.38 5.96
C GLY A 206 -1.69 16.42 4.51
N THR A 207 -0.39 16.28 4.40
CA THR A 207 0.37 16.27 3.15
C THR A 207 0.92 14.87 2.87
N LEU A 208 1.51 14.65 1.70
CA LEU A 208 2.22 13.40 1.41
C LEU A 208 3.33 13.13 2.45
N ALA A 209 4.04 14.17 2.88
CA ALA A 209 5.09 14.02 3.90
C ALA A 209 4.53 13.61 5.27
N ASP A 210 3.34 14.13 5.65
CA ASP A 210 2.68 13.72 6.90
C ASP A 210 2.28 12.23 6.84
N TRP A 211 1.77 11.76 5.70
CA TRP A 211 1.45 10.34 5.52
C TRP A 211 2.70 9.45 5.54
N CYS A 212 3.82 9.92 4.96
CA CYS A 212 5.09 9.21 5.07
C CYS A 212 5.54 9.08 6.53
N HIS A 213 5.35 10.12 7.33
CA HIS A 213 5.65 10.08 8.76
C HIS A 213 4.78 9.05 9.49
N ASP A 214 3.47 9.05 9.24
CA ASP A 214 2.52 8.16 9.89
C ASP A 214 2.82 6.68 9.57
N ILE A 215 3.04 6.34 8.29
CA ILE A 215 3.42 4.97 7.92
C ILE A 215 4.79 4.58 8.47
N GLY A 216 5.71 5.53 8.60
CA GLY A 216 6.99 5.31 9.27
C GLY A 216 6.83 4.94 10.74
N GLN A 217 5.92 5.60 11.47
CA GLN A 217 5.58 5.25 12.84
C GLN A 217 5.00 3.84 12.95
N ASP A 218 4.06 3.50 12.08
CA ASP A 218 3.46 2.16 12.06
C ASP A 218 4.48 1.09 11.70
N THR A 219 5.36 1.37 10.76
CA THR A 219 6.48 0.48 10.43
C THR A 219 7.38 0.24 11.62
N LYS A 220 7.79 1.28 12.37
CA LYS A 220 8.57 1.12 13.61
C LYS A 220 7.85 0.26 14.65
N LYS A 221 6.54 0.46 14.86
CA LYS A 221 5.75 -0.35 15.79
C LYS A 221 5.73 -1.83 15.41
N VAL A 222 5.52 -2.14 14.14
CA VAL A 222 5.51 -3.52 13.65
C VAL A 222 6.89 -4.16 13.78
N HIS A 223 7.96 -3.46 13.41
CA HIS A 223 9.34 -3.95 13.57
C HIS A 223 9.67 -4.24 15.04
N ALA A 224 9.30 -3.36 15.97
CA ALA A 224 9.51 -3.60 17.40
C ALA A 224 8.81 -4.87 17.90
N VAL A 225 7.60 -5.17 17.37
CA VAL A 225 6.89 -6.42 17.70
C VAL A 225 7.60 -7.63 17.12
N LEU A 226 8.10 -7.56 15.89
CA LEU A 226 8.84 -8.65 15.24
C LEU A 226 10.15 -8.94 15.99
N GLU A 227 10.91 -7.92 16.34
CA GLU A 227 12.17 -8.05 17.11
C GLU A 227 11.93 -8.66 18.48
N ALA A 228 10.92 -8.17 19.22
CA ALA A 228 10.58 -8.70 20.56
C ALA A 228 10.18 -10.18 20.53
N ASN A 229 9.72 -10.70 19.42
CA ASN A 229 9.32 -12.10 19.24
C ASN A 229 10.36 -12.95 18.50
N GLY A 230 11.58 -12.45 18.31
CA GLY A 230 12.67 -13.17 17.65
C GLY A 230 12.35 -13.59 16.22
N ASN A 231 11.55 -12.80 15.52
CA ASN A 231 11.02 -13.12 14.17
C ASN A 231 10.25 -14.45 14.11
N SER A 232 9.70 -14.91 15.23
CA SER A 232 8.85 -16.10 15.28
C SER A 232 7.45 -15.76 14.76
N PHE A 233 7.05 -16.43 13.68
CA PHE A 233 5.80 -16.16 12.98
C PHE A 233 4.55 -16.25 13.87
N LEU A 234 4.46 -17.27 14.71
CA LEU A 234 3.21 -17.57 15.44
C LEU A 234 2.84 -16.45 16.42
N HIS A 235 3.80 -15.89 17.13
CA HIS A 235 3.57 -14.85 18.14
C HIS A 235 3.48 -13.46 17.52
N ALA A 236 4.33 -13.14 16.56
CA ALA A 236 4.33 -11.83 15.91
C ALA A 236 3.02 -11.58 15.11
N THR A 237 2.49 -12.60 14.43
CA THR A 237 1.27 -12.46 13.64
C THR A 237 0.03 -12.23 14.49
N ILE A 238 -0.10 -12.94 15.61
CA ILE A 238 -1.23 -12.77 16.54
C ILE A 238 -1.21 -11.35 17.13
N GLN A 239 -0.05 -10.90 17.63
CA GLN A 239 0.05 -9.57 18.22
C GLN A 239 -0.10 -8.43 17.20
N ALA A 240 0.35 -8.62 15.97
CA ALA A 240 0.15 -7.64 14.92
C ALA A 240 -1.33 -7.56 14.49
N GLN A 241 -2.03 -8.69 14.45
CA GLN A 241 -3.46 -8.73 14.17
C GLN A 241 -4.29 -8.03 15.25
N ASP A 242 -3.97 -8.25 16.53
CA ASP A 242 -4.68 -7.63 17.66
C ASP A 242 -4.48 -6.10 17.75
N ARG A 243 -3.42 -5.56 17.13
CA ARG A 243 -3.13 -4.13 17.10
C ARG A 243 -3.61 -3.41 15.83
N CYS A 244 -4.02 -4.16 14.82
CA CYS A 244 -4.51 -3.64 13.54
C CYS A 244 -6.05 -3.67 13.43
N ILE A 245 -6.75 -4.01 14.53
CA ILE A 245 -8.22 -3.98 14.65
C ILE A 245 -8.66 -2.71 15.38
#